data_12efdf72c00a4180c73b7ed28f5a8933
#
_entry.id   12efdf72c00a4180c73b7ed28f5a8933
#
_cell.length_a   1.000
_cell.length_b   1.000
_cell.length_c   1.000
_cell.angle_alpha   90.00
_cell.angle_beta   90.00
_cell.angle_gamma   90.00
#
_symmetry.space_group_name_H-M   'P 1'
#
loop_
_entity.id
_entity.type
_entity.pdbx_description
1 polymer ?
#
loop_
_entity_poly.entity_id
_entity_poly.type
_entity_poly.pdbx_seq_one_letter_code
_entity_poly.pdbx_strand_id
1 'polypeptide(L)'
;MLQRLFKKSLTFTGMIQKATLTFLEALKYNNNKPWFDAHRKEYEAAREDFAGFVNNLIAAFGNTEPAILHLKAKDCMFRINRDVRFSKNKEPYKTNFGAYINAQGKKSITAGYYFHLEPGASFTGGGLWQPMPPELAKVRQEIDYSLPEFEKILRTKKFNDTYGGLSVEDGQILSRVPKGYEADNPAATYLKYKSFTALASLPDTELTTRSLLTTTTKAFQTLLPLITFLNRSISE
;
A
#
# COMPACT_ATOMS: atom_id res chain seq x y z
N MET A 1 -16.31 48.10 -3.08
CA MET A 1 -16.37 47.34 -1.83
C MET A 1 -15.99 45.91 -2.14
N LEU A 2 -14.68 45.56 -1.96
CA LEU A 2 -14.10 44.30 -2.43
C LEU A 2 -14.39 43.20 -1.41
N GLN A 3 -15.19 42.20 -1.82
CA GLN A 3 -15.31 40.93 -1.08
C GLN A 3 -13.98 40.18 -1.20
N ARG A 4 -13.22 40.13 -0.12
CA ARG A 4 -12.08 39.25 0.07
C ARG A 4 -12.61 37.81 0.16
N LEU A 5 -12.53 37.09 -0.94
CA LEU A 5 -12.63 35.63 -0.96
C LEU A 5 -11.47 35.06 -0.13
N PHE A 6 -11.75 34.63 1.09
CA PHE A 6 -10.86 33.77 1.87
C PHE A 6 -10.78 32.43 1.15
N LYS A 7 -9.87 32.28 0.21
CA LYS A 7 -9.34 30.97 -0.13
C LYS A 7 -8.60 30.48 1.11
N LYS A 8 -9.19 29.58 1.89
CA LYS A 8 -8.45 28.71 2.79
C LYS A 8 -7.47 27.95 1.93
N SER A 9 -6.24 28.41 1.86
CA SER A 9 -5.11 27.63 1.39
C SER A 9 -4.99 26.46 2.37
N LEU A 10 -5.48 25.31 2.00
CA LEU A 10 -5.11 24.05 2.63
C LEU A 10 -3.61 23.89 2.37
N THR A 11 -2.78 24.33 3.31
CA THR A 11 -1.37 23.98 3.34
C THR A 11 -1.29 22.48 3.58
N PHE A 12 -1.26 21.70 2.49
CA PHE A 12 -1.04 20.27 2.54
C PHE A 12 0.36 20.02 3.11
N THR A 13 0.39 19.71 4.38
CA THR A 13 1.62 19.46 5.13
C THR A 13 2.03 18.02 4.87
N GLY A 14 2.83 17.57 4.09
CA GLY A 14 3.25 16.19 3.77
C GLY A 14 3.32 15.20 4.95
N MET A 15 2.39 15.32 5.91
CA MET A 15 2.24 14.56 7.14
C MET A 15 0.75 14.34 7.46
N ILE A 16 0.45 13.40 8.36
CA ILE A 16 -0.89 13.12 8.88
C ILE A 16 -1.15 13.97 10.13
N GLN A 17 -2.35 14.51 10.24
CA GLN A 17 -2.74 15.27 11.42
C GLN A 17 -2.95 14.35 12.64
N LYS A 18 -2.56 14.80 13.82
CA LYS A 18 -2.76 14.05 15.07
C LYS A 18 -4.24 13.70 15.30
N ALA A 19 -5.16 14.60 14.91
CA ALA A 19 -6.61 14.36 15.01
C ALA A 19 -7.07 13.15 14.19
N THR A 20 -6.45 12.88 13.02
CA THR A 20 -6.73 11.70 12.19
C THR A 20 -6.36 10.41 12.91
N LEU A 21 -5.20 10.35 13.56
CA LEU A 21 -4.78 9.19 14.36
C LEU A 21 -5.70 8.99 15.56
N THR A 22 -6.04 10.08 16.28
CA THR A 22 -6.98 10.04 17.41
C THR A 22 -8.35 9.50 17.01
N PHE A 23 -8.87 9.91 15.85
CA PHE A 23 -10.14 9.38 15.32
C PHE A 23 -10.06 7.87 15.05
N LEU A 24 -9.00 7.39 14.36
CA LEU A 24 -8.84 5.97 14.05
C LEU A 24 -8.68 5.12 15.32
N GLU A 25 -7.95 5.63 16.31
CA GLU A 25 -7.82 4.97 17.60
C GLU A 25 -9.15 4.90 18.36
N ALA A 26 -9.91 6.00 18.40
CA ALA A 26 -11.24 6.03 19.01
C ALA A 26 -12.22 5.07 18.31
N LEU A 27 -12.17 4.99 16.97
CA LEU A 27 -12.97 4.06 16.18
C LEU A 27 -12.66 2.59 16.51
N LYS A 28 -11.42 2.27 16.81
CA LYS A 28 -11.00 0.91 17.19
C LYS A 28 -11.74 0.40 18.45
N TYR A 29 -11.99 1.28 19.40
CA TYR A 29 -12.70 0.95 20.65
C TYR A 29 -14.22 1.12 20.58
N ASN A 30 -14.73 1.80 19.52
CA ASN A 30 -16.13 2.15 19.39
C ASN A 30 -16.69 1.77 18.01
N ASN A 31 -16.34 0.60 17.49
CA ASN A 31 -16.61 0.18 16.13
C ASN A 31 -18.08 -0.25 15.93
N ASN A 32 -18.99 0.72 16.00
CA ASN A 32 -20.43 0.54 15.78
C ASN A 32 -21.03 1.75 15.06
N LYS A 33 -22.21 1.52 14.43
CA LYS A 33 -22.88 2.54 13.62
C LYS A 33 -23.32 3.78 14.43
N PRO A 34 -23.94 3.67 15.62
CA PRO A 34 -24.37 4.86 16.39
C PRO A 34 -23.19 5.78 16.74
N TRP A 35 -22.06 5.23 17.19
CA TRP A 35 -20.86 6.02 17.49
C TRP A 35 -20.31 6.69 16.23
N PHE A 36 -20.20 5.94 15.13
CA PHE A 36 -19.69 6.46 13.87
C PHE A 36 -20.55 7.60 13.32
N ASP A 37 -21.87 7.47 13.40
CA ASP A 37 -22.80 8.52 12.94
C ASP A 37 -22.67 9.78 13.82
N ALA A 38 -22.44 9.64 15.13
CA ALA A 38 -22.20 10.77 16.03
C ALA A 38 -20.86 11.48 15.77
N HIS A 39 -19.84 10.76 15.25
CA HIS A 39 -18.49 11.27 14.96
C HIS A 39 -18.21 11.40 13.46
N ARG A 40 -19.27 11.60 12.67
CA ARG A 40 -19.16 11.70 11.20
C ARG A 40 -18.29 12.87 10.74
N LYS A 41 -18.35 13.99 11.44
CA LYS A 41 -17.53 15.18 11.11
C LYS A 41 -16.05 14.93 11.29
N GLU A 42 -15.67 14.22 12.36
CA GLU A 42 -14.30 13.81 12.63
C GLU A 42 -13.80 12.79 11.57
N TYR A 43 -14.66 11.85 11.15
CA TYR A 43 -14.37 10.95 10.05
C TYR A 43 -14.11 11.70 8.74
N GLU A 44 -14.98 12.65 8.40
CA GLU A 44 -14.86 13.42 7.16
C GLU A 44 -13.55 14.24 7.15
N ALA A 45 -13.21 14.88 8.27
CA ALA A 45 -11.96 15.61 8.44
C ALA A 45 -10.74 14.69 8.35
N ALA A 46 -10.75 13.54 9.01
CA ALA A 46 -9.68 12.55 8.95
C ALA A 46 -9.50 11.97 7.55
N ARG A 47 -10.60 11.71 6.84
CA ARG A 47 -10.58 11.22 5.46
C ARG A 47 -10.04 12.27 4.49
N GLU A 48 -10.36 13.55 4.69
CA GLU A 48 -9.83 14.67 3.89
C GLU A 48 -8.34 14.86 4.12
N ASP A 49 -7.88 14.80 5.37
CA ASP A 49 -6.46 14.85 5.73
C ASP A 49 -5.67 13.73 5.05
N PHE A 50 -6.15 12.49 5.14
CA PHE A 50 -5.53 11.34 4.47
C PHE A 50 -5.55 11.49 2.95
N ALA A 51 -6.63 12.00 2.36
CA ALA A 51 -6.70 12.28 0.91
C ALA A 51 -5.70 13.35 0.48
N GLY A 52 -5.47 14.36 1.31
CA GLY A 52 -4.46 15.38 1.10
C GLY A 52 -3.05 14.79 1.07
N PHE A 53 -2.72 13.93 2.03
CA PHE A 53 -1.45 13.19 2.06
C PHE A 53 -1.25 12.34 0.82
N VAL A 54 -2.26 11.55 0.40
CA VAL A 54 -2.18 10.68 -0.79
C VAL A 54 -1.97 11.51 -2.06
N ASN A 55 -2.64 12.65 -2.21
CA ASN A 55 -2.41 13.54 -3.36
C ASN A 55 -0.97 14.09 -3.38
N ASN A 56 -0.42 14.47 -2.23
CA ASN A 56 0.97 14.91 -2.13
C ASN A 56 1.94 13.77 -2.47
N LEU A 57 1.64 12.56 -2.05
CA LEU A 57 2.45 11.37 -2.35
C LEU A 57 2.44 11.07 -3.85
N ILE A 58 1.28 11.12 -4.51
CA ILE A 58 1.17 10.98 -5.97
C ILE A 58 2.01 12.05 -6.68
N ALA A 59 1.90 13.31 -6.26
CA ALA A 59 2.65 14.41 -6.87
C ALA A 59 4.17 14.24 -6.66
N ALA A 60 4.61 13.90 -5.45
CA ALA A 60 6.03 13.73 -5.13
C ALA A 60 6.65 12.51 -5.84
N PHE A 61 5.97 11.37 -5.80
CA PHE A 61 6.44 10.14 -6.43
C PHE A 61 6.26 10.15 -7.95
N GLY A 62 5.32 10.89 -8.48
CA GLY A 62 5.08 11.07 -9.91
C GLY A 62 6.26 11.65 -10.69
N ASN A 63 7.23 12.30 -10.01
CA ASN A 63 8.50 12.68 -10.62
C ASN A 63 9.36 11.48 -11.01
N THR A 64 9.18 10.34 -10.31
CA THR A 64 9.89 9.08 -10.58
C THR A 64 9.04 8.13 -11.43
N GLU A 65 7.73 8.11 -11.20
CA GLU A 65 6.74 7.27 -11.88
C GLU A 65 5.64 8.15 -12.53
N PRO A 66 5.91 8.77 -13.68
CA PRO A 66 4.96 9.71 -14.32
C PRO A 66 3.60 9.10 -14.65
N ALA A 67 3.53 7.79 -14.83
CA ALA A 67 2.31 7.07 -15.17
C ALA A 67 1.19 7.23 -14.11
N ILE A 68 1.52 7.60 -12.87
CA ILE A 68 0.53 7.80 -11.78
C ILE A 68 0.00 9.24 -11.67
N LEU A 69 0.58 10.22 -12.38
CA LEU A 69 0.25 11.64 -12.20
C LEU A 69 -1.21 12.01 -12.51
N HIS A 70 -1.91 11.21 -13.31
CA HIS A 70 -3.33 11.41 -13.60
C HIS A 70 -4.25 10.99 -12.45
N LEU A 71 -3.75 10.22 -11.47
CA LEU A 71 -4.53 9.74 -10.35
C LEU A 71 -4.85 10.86 -9.35
N LYS A 72 -5.96 10.67 -8.64
CA LYS A 72 -6.34 11.47 -7.47
C LYS A 72 -6.52 10.53 -6.28
N ALA A 73 -6.42 11.06 -5.07
CA ALA A 73 -6.60 10.27 -3.84
C ALA A 73 -7.86 9.38 -3.86
N LYS A 74 -8.99 9.88 -4.38
CA LYS A 74 -10.24 9.12 -4.50
C LYS A 74 -10.12 7.84 -5.33
N ASP A 75 -9.21 7.82 -6.30
CA ASP A 75 -8.98 6.69 -7.20
C ASP A 75 -8.13 5.61 -6.51
N CYS A 76 -7.36 6.00 -5.48
CA CYS A 76 -6.42 5.16 -4.73
C CYS A 76 -6.98 4.67 -3.40
N MET A 77 -7.75 5.49 -2.69
CA MET A 77 -8.22 5.20 -1.33
C MET A 77 -9.30 4.14 -1.29
N PHE A 78 -9.23 3.28 -0.28
CA PHE A 78 -10.30 2.33 0.03
C PHE A 78 -11.36 2.96 0.93
N ARG A 79 -12.60 2.43 0.83
CA ARG A 79 -13.70 2.79 1.74
C ARG A 79 -13.40 2.28 3.14
N ILE A 80 -13.87 3.00 4.15
CA ILE A 80 -13.76 2.59 5.55
C ILE A 80 -14.71 1.43 5.90
N ASN A 81 -15.85 1.34 5.24
CA ASN A 81 -16.83 0.28 5.49
C ASN A 81 -16.27 -1.10 5.13
N ARG A 82 -16.46 -2.06 6.02
CA ARG A 82 -16.14 -3.48 5.80
C ARG A 82 -17.30 -4.20 5.11
N ASP A 83 -16.97 -5.23 4.36
CA ASP A 83 -17.95 -6.24 3.95
C ASP A 83 -17.95 -7.37 4.99
N VAL A 84 -18.93 -7.35 5.86
CA VAL A 84 -19.02 -8.27 7.01
C VAL A 84 -19.91 -9.47 6.76
N ARG A 85 -20.46 -9.64 5.54
CA ARG A 85 -21.41 -10.72 5.22
C ARG A 85 -20.85 -12.10 5.58
N PHE A 86 -19.61 -12.37 5.20
CA PHE A 86 -18.94 -13.66 5.40
C PHE A 86 -17.85 -13.62 6.49
N SER A 87 -17.68 -12.47 7.18
CA SER A 87 -16.68 -12.32 8.24
C SER A 87 -17.22 -12.80 9.59
N LYS A 88 -16.36 -13.48 10.39
CA LYS A 88 -16.65 -13.78 11.80
C LYS A 88 -16.70 -12.50 12.63
N ASN A 89 -15.80 -11.55 12.38
CA ASN A 89 -15.83 -10.22 13.00
C ASN A 89 -16.88 -9.35 12.30
N LYS A 90 -17.90 -8.93 13.03
CA LYS A 90 -19.04 -8.14 12.54
C LYS A 90 -18.88 -6.63 12.73
N GLU A 91 -17.74 -6.15 13.17
CA GLU A 91 -17.43 -4.71 13.20
C GLU A 91 -17.60 -4.08 11.83
N PRO A 92 -18.42 -3.01 11.69
CA PRO A 92 -18.80 -2.49 10.38
C PRO A 92 -17.73 -1.65 9.69
N TYR A 93 -16.71 -1.19 10.40
CA TYR A 93 -15.69 -0.28 9.88
C TYR A 93 -14.29 -0.89 10.00
N LYS A 94 -13.39 -0.46 9.11
CA LYS A 94 -11.95 -0.67 9.25
C LYS A 94 -11.41 0.32 10.26
N THR A 95 -10.36 -0.07 10.99
CA THR A 95 -9.64 0.78 11.95
C THR A 95 -8.46 1.51 11.28
N ASN A 96 -8.41 1.49 9.96
CA ASN A 96 -7.34 2.05 9.15
C ASN A 96 -7.86 2.81 7.93
N PHE A 97 -7.01 3.68 7.39
CA PHE A 97 -7.10 4.12 6.00
C PHE A 97 -6.03 3.43 5.17
N GLY A 98 -6.35 3.10 3.93
CA GLY A 98 -5.42 2.53 2.98
C GLY A 98 -5.54 3.19 1.61
N ALA A 99 -4.41 3.35 0.93
CA ALA A 99 -4.36 3.81 -0.45
C ALA A 99 -3.47 2.90 -1.29
N TYR A 100 -4.02 2.41 -2.40
CA TYR A 100 -3.29 1.64 -3.40
C TYR A 100 -3.06 2.51 -4.63
N ILE A 101 -1.80 2.76 -4.95
CA ILE A 101 -1.38 3.63 -6.04
C ILE A 101 -0.87 2.74 -7.17
N ASN A 102 -1.61 2.71 -8.26
CA ASN A 102 -1.31 1.97 -9.47
C ASN A 102 -1.86 2.75 -10.67
N ALA A 103 -1.08 2.90 -11.73
CA ALA A 103 -1.47 3.69 -12.91
C ALA A 103 -2.80 3.24 -13.55
N GLN A 104 -3.17 1.97 -13.40
CA GLN A 104 -4.44 1.41 -13.87
C GLN A 104 -5.56 1.49 -12.81
N GLY A 105 -5.30 2.14 -11.67
CA GLY A 105 -6.24 2.28 -10.56
C GLY A 105 -6.25 1.10 -9.58
N LYS A 106 -7.00 1.24 -8.49
CA LYS A 106 -7.00 0.30 -7.36
C LYS A 106 -7.63 -1.08 -7.62
N LYS A 107 -8.20 -1.31 -8.79
CA LYS A 107 -8.72 -2.62 -9.22
C LYS A 107 -7.79 -3.35 -10.17
N SER A 108 -6.62 -2.77 -10.47
CA SER A 108 -5.63 -3.39 -11.32
C SER A 108 -5.20 -4.76 -10.80
N ILE A 109 -4.93 -5.67 -11.72
CA ILE A 109 -4.33 -6.99 -11.45
C ILE A 109 -2.80 -6.92 -11.36
N THR A 110 -2.20 -5.78 -11.72
CA THR A 110 -0.75 -5.56 -11.71
C THR A 110 -0.27 -5.13 -10.33
N ALA A 111 1.03 -5.29 -10.06
CA ALA A 111 1.67 -4.82 -8.85
C ALA A 111 1.63 -3.27 -8.75
N GLY A 112 1.57 -2.75 -7.54
CA GLY A 112 1.54 -1.32 -7.27
C GLY A 112 2.03 -0.98 -5.87
N TYR A 113 1.83 0.27 -5.48
CA TYR A 113 2.32 0.82 -4.21
C TYR A 113 1.17 0.95 -3.22
N TYR A 114 1.47 0.77 -1.93
CA TYR A 114 0.46 0.81 -0.88
C TYR A 114 0.93 1.60 0.33
N PHE A 115 0.05 2.45 0.83
CA PHE A 115 0.23 3.14 2.10
C PHE A 115 -0.91 2.77 3.05
N HIS A 116 -0.54 2.29 4.24
CA HIS A 116 -1.44 1.89 5.31
C HIS A 116 -1.30 2.83 6.49
N LEU A 117 -2.39 3.43 6.91
CA LEU A 117 -2.47 4.29 8.08
C LEU A 117 -3.33 3.64 9.15
N GLU A 118 -2.70 3.09 10.16
CA GLU A 118 -3.34 2.52 11.35
C GLU A 118 -2.49 2.82 12.58
N PRO A 119 -3.03 3.46 13.63
CA PRO A 119 -2.27 3.72 14.86
C PRO A 119 -1.65 2.44 15.42
N GLY A 120 -0.33 2.45 15.63
CA GLY A 120 0.47 1.33 16.10
C GLY A 120 0.81 0.26 15.05
N ALA A 121 0.28 0.35 13.82
CA ALA A 121 0.49 -0.66 12.77
C ALA A 121 0.61 -0.07 11.35
N SER A 122 1.02 1.19 11.23
CA SER A 122 1.19 1.83 9.92
C SER A 122 2.39 1.28 9.17
N PHE A 123 2.27 1.22 7.84
CA PHE A 123 3.36 0.79 6.97
C PHE A 123 3.22 1.37 5.56
N THR A 124 4.32 1.31 4.82
CA THR A 124 4.39 1.65 3.40
C THR A 124 5.08 0.52 2.63
N GLY A 125 4.73 0.33 1.37
CA GLY A 125 5.33 -0.72 0.54
C GLY A 125 4.53 -0.97 -0.71
N GLY A 126 4.40 -2.24 -1.10
CA GLY A 126 3.64 -2.64 -2.28
C GLY A 126 4.13 -3.96 -2.85
N GLY A 127 3.77 -4.19 -4.09
CA GLY A 127 4.01 -5.44 -4.80
C GLY A 127 2.74 -6.04 -5.37
N LEU A 128 2.73 -7.34 -5.52
CA LEU A 128 1.62 -8.13 -6.02
C LEU A 128 1.04 -8.97 -4.88
N TRP A 129 -0.08 -8.51 -4.31
CA TRP A 129 -0.73 -9.17 -3.17
C TRP A 129 -1.86 -10.07 -3.63
N GLN A 130 -1.79 -11.36 -3.29
CA GLN A 130 -2.78 -12.41 -3.60
C GLN A 130 -3.31 -12.33 -5.06
N PRO A 131 -2.42 -12.38 -6.07
CA PRO A 131 -2.86 -12.38 -7.47
C PRO A 131 -3.72 -13.61 -7.75
N MET A 132 -4.57 -13.50 -8.76
CA MET A 132 -5.31 -14.65 -9.25
C MET A 132 -4.36 -15.70 -9.84
N PRO A 133 -4.76 -16.98 -9.94
CA PRO A 133 -3.88 -18.04 -10.41
C PRO A 133 -3.19 -17.80 -11.76
N PRO A 134 -3.83 -17.19 -12.79
CA PRO A 134 -3.16 -16.89 -14.06
C PRO A 134 -2.00 -15.91 -13.90
N GLU A 135 -2.20 -14.79 -13.19
CA GLU A 135 -1.17 -13.77 -12.95
C GLU A 135 -0.04 -14.36 -12.08
N LEU A 136 -0.38 -15.14 -11.07
CA LEU A 136 0.59 -15.82 -10.22
C LEU A 136 1.47 -16.79 -11.02
N ALA A 137 0.88 -17.52 -11.98
CA ALA A 137 1.63 -18.43 -12.85
C ALA A 137 2.61 -17.67 -13.73
N LYS A 138 2.20 -16.56 -14.35
CA LYS A 138 3.06 -15.72 -15.17
C LYS A 138 4.24 -15.15 -14.38
N VAL A 139 3.99 -14.63 -13.17
CA VAL A 139 5.05 -14.10 -12.31
C VAL A 139 6.03 -15.20 -11.88
N ARG A 140 5.56 -16.39 -11.55
CA ARG A 140 6.43 -17.53 -11.23
C ARG A 140 7.31 -17.92 -12.41
N GLN A 141 6.75 -17.97 -13.61
CA GLN A 141 7.51 -18.26 -14.83
C GLN A 141 8.59 -17.20 -15.08
N GLU A 142 8.27 -15.92 -14.88
CA GLU A 142 9.23 -14.83 -15.03
C GLU A 142 10.35 -14.91 -13.99
N ILE A 143 10.02 -15.23 -12.73
CA ILE A 143 11.02 -15.43 -11.68
C ILE A 143 11.94 -16.62 -11.97
N ASP A 144 11.40 -17.73 -12.46
CA ASP A 144 12.15 -18.91 -12.85
C ASP A 144 13.13 -18.60 -13.99
N TYR A 145 12.64 -17.92 -15.02
CA TYR A 145 13.43 -17.54 -16.19
C TYR A 145 14.50 -16.49 -15.89
N SER A 146 14.16 -15.49 -15.08
CA SER A 146 14.99 -14.31 -14.80
C SER A 146 15.45 -14.26 -13.34
N LEU A 147 15.70 -15.42 -12.70
CA LEU A 147 16.07 -15.51 -11.28
C LEU A 147 17.25 -14.60 -10.88
N PRO A 148 18.35 -14.51 -11.65
CA PRO A 148 19.48 -13.64 -11.27
C PRO A 148 19.09 -12.16 -11.20
N GLU A 149 18.20 -11.68 -12.09
CA GLU A 149 17.70 -10.32 -12.07
C GLU A 149 16.79 -10.09 -10.85
N PHE A 150 15.87 -11.02 -10.59
CA PHE A 150 14.97 -10.95 -9.43
C PHE A 150 15.76 -10.90 -8.11
N GLU A 151 16.73 -11.79 -7.93
CA GLU A 151 17.58 -11.81 -6.74
C GLU A 151 18.46 -10.55 -6.62
N LYS A 152 18.95 -10.03 -7.75
CA LYS A 152 19.73 -8.78 -7.75
C LYS A 152 18.90 -7.62 -7.20
N ILE A 153 17.61 -7.52 -7.56
CA ILE A 153 16.71 -6.50 -7.02
C ILE A 153 16.60 -6.64 -5.50
N LEU A 154 16.31 -7.85 -5.02
CA LEU A 154 16.09 -8.12 -3.60
C LEU A 154 17.36 -7.95 -2.75
N ARG A 155 18.55 -8.22 -3.32
CA ARG A 155 19.84 -8.15 -2.63
C ARG A 155 20.44 -6.75 -2.62
N THR A 156 19.83 -5.74 -3.28
CA THR A 156 20.37 -4.38 -3.20
C THR A 156 20.37 -3.90 -1.76
N LYS A 157 21.45 -3.22 -1.34
CA LYS A 157 21.55 -2.65 0.02
C LYS A 157 20.34 -1.78 0.33
N LYS A 158 19.92 -0.94 -0.63
CA LYS A 158 18.78 -0.03 -0.45
C LYS A 158 17.49 -0.79 -0.19
N PHE A 159 17.23 -1.90 -0.91
CA PHE A 159 16.04 -2.73 -0.71
C PHE A 159 16.05 -3.41 0.67
N ASN A 160 17.18 -3.98 1.04
CA ASN A 160 17.35 -4.63 2.35
C ASN A 160 17.24 -3.64 3.51
N ASP A 161 17.87 -2.47 3.43
CA ASP A 161 17.78 -1.45 4.48
C ASP A 161 16.34 -0.93 4.65
N THR A 162 15.54 -0.90 3.57
CA THR A 162 14.18 -0.38 3.60
C THR A 162 13.15 -1.44 4.01
N TYR A 163 13.25 -2.66 3.49
CA TYR A 163 12.21 -3.69 3.59
C TYR A 163 12.65 -4.96 4.30
N GLY A 164 13.96 -5.20 4.44
CA GLY A 164 14.49 -6.46 5.00
C GLY A 164 14.31 -7.68 4.10
N GLY A 165 13.59 -7.55 2.98
CA GLY A 165 13.25 -8.64 2.07
C GLY A 165 11.80 -8.58 1.60
N LEU A 166 11.31 -9.65 0.97
CA LEU A 166 9.89 -9.83 0.68
C LEU A 166 9.12 -10.12 1.98
N SER A 167 7.97 -9.51 2.12
CA SER A 167 7.07 -9.78 3.25
C SER A 167 6.37 -11.11 3.05
N VAL A 168 6.42 -11.94 4.08
CA VAL A 168 5.79 -13.25 4.08
C VAL A 168 4.80 -13.32 5.24
N GLU A 169 3.52 -13.46 4.90
CA GLU A 169 2.45 -13.68 5.88
C GLU A 169 2.25 -15.18 6.12
N ASP A 170 1.77 -15.56 7.30
CA ASP A 170 1.43 -16.94 7.61
C ASP A 170 0.42 -17.50 6.59
N GLY A 171 0.71 -18.71 6.09
CA GLY A 171 -0.13 -19.36 5.08
C GLY A 171 0.04 -18.83 3.64
N GLN A 172 0.90 -17.84 3.42
CA GLN A 172 1.20 -17.31 2.08
C GLN A 172 2.36 -18.02 1.38
N ILE A 173 2.90 -19.08 1.97
CA ILE A 173 3.89 -19.96 1.33
C ILE A 173 3.29 -21.35 1.14
N LEU A 174 3.49 -21.93 -0.05
CA LEU A 174 3.17 -23.33 -0.31
C LEU A 174 4.17 -24.25 0.38
N SER A 175 3.73 -25.38 0.89
CA SER A 175 4.62 -26.41 1.47
C SER A 175 5.52 -27.07 0.41
N ARG A 176 5.05 -27.17 -0.84
CA ARG A 176 5.76 -27.75 -1.97
C ARG A 176 5.83 -26.76 -3.13
N VAL A 177 6.80 -26.93 -4.02
CA VAL A 177 6.83 -26.21 -5.30
C VAL A 177 5.56 -26.47 -6.10
N PRO A 178 5.04 -25.48 -6.86
CA PRO A 178 3.86 -25.67 -7.69
C PRO A 178 4.08 -26.72 -8.77
N LYS A 179 2.99 -27.32 -9.25
CA LYS A 179 3.04 -28.24 -10.39
C LYS A 179 3.70 -27.57 -11.60
N GLY A 180 4.59 -28.28 -12.25
CA GLY A 180 5.34 -27.80 -13.43
C GLY A 180 6.76 -27.34 -13.09
N TYR A 181 7.14 -27.37 -11.82
CA TYR A 181 8.52 -27.07 -11.38
C TYR A 181 9.09 -28.22 -10.57
N GLU A 182 10.40 -28.48 -10.75
CA GLU A 182 11.12 -29.49 -10.00
C GLU A 182 11.44 -29.01 -8.57
N ALA A 183 11.59 -29.95 -7.64
CA ALA A 183 11.82 -29.64 -6.23
C ALA A 183 13.18 -28.97 -5.98
N ASP A 184 14.16 -29.26 -6.81
CA ASP A 184 15.53 -28.71 -6.80
C ASP A 184 15.73 -27.48 -7.69
N ASN A 185 14.62 -26.92 -8.24
CA ASN A 185 14.67 -25.70 -9.02
C ASN A 185 15.37 -24.57 -8.23
N PRO A 186 16.35 -23.85 -8.80
CA PRO A 186 17.04 -22.75 -8.11
C PRO A 186 16.09 -21.67 -7.58
N ALA A 187 14.96 -21.42 -8.24
CA ALA A 187 13.93 -20.48 -7.83
C ALA A 187 12.91 -21.06 -6.82
N ALA A 188 13.04 -22.33 -6.39
CA ALA A 188 12.05 -23.06 -5.59
C ALA A 188 11.53 -22.29 -4.37
N THR A 189 12.38 -21.51 -3.70
CA THR A 189 11.98 -20.69 -2.56
C THR A 189 10.92 -19.66 -2.96
N TYR A 190 11.13 -18.94 -4.05
CA TYR A 190 10.24 -17.89 -4.53
C TYR A 190 8.98 -18.44 -5.21
N LEU A 191 9.11 -19.57 -5.92
CA LEU A 191 7.99 -20.23 -6.59
C LEU A 191 6.89 -20.67 -5.62
N LYS A 192 7.23 -20.88 -4.34
CA LYS A 192 6.25 -21.22 -3.28
C LYS A 192 5.43 -20.01 -2.81
N TYR A 193 5.83 -18.79 -3.09
CA TYR A 193 5.11 -17.60 -2.62
C TYR A 193 3.78 -17.45 -3.35
N LYS A 194 2.76 -17.02 -2.59
CA LYS A 194 1.42 -16.68 -3.11
C LYS A 194 1.24 -15.18 -3.32
N SER A 195 2.17 -14.40 -2.78
CA SER A 195 2.24 -12.93 -2.91
C SER A 195 3.70 -12.51 -3.00
N PHE A 196 3.94 -11.41 -3.70
CA PHE A 196 5.26 -10.81 -3.87
C PHE A 196 5.19 -9.35 -3.43
N THR A 197 5.20 -9.14 -2.13
CA THR A 197 5.12 -7.81 -1.50
C THR A 197 6.33 -7.53 -0.65
N ALA A 198 6.66 -6.24 -0.47
CA ALA A 198 7.65 -5.78 0.49
C ALA A 198 7.07 -4.59 1.25
N LEU A 199 7.15 -4.65 2.59
CA LEU A 199 6.50 -3.71 3.49
C LEU A 199 7.53 -3.16 4.49
N ALA A 200 7.49 -1.84 4.73
CA ALA A 200 8.31 -1.13 5.70
C ALA A 200 7.40 -0.50 6.76
N SER A 201 7.56 -0.87 8.01
CA SER A 201 6.80 -0.32 9.13
C SER A 201 7.11 1.18 9.32
N LEU A 202 6.08 1.93 9.70
CA LEU A 202 6.17 3.36 10.01
C LEU A 202 5.72 3.57 11.46
N PRO A 203 6.62 4.04 12.35
CA PRO A 203 6.24 4.33 13.72
C PRO A 203 5.30 5.55 13.78
N ASP A 204 4.38 5.56 14.73
CA ASP A 204 3.38 6.64 14.89
C ASP A 204 4.03 8.02 15.04
N THR A 205 5.22 8.06 15.64
CA THR A 205 6.00 9.30 15.80
C THR A 205 6.38 9.93 14.46
N GLU A 206 6.56 9.12 13.39
CA GLU A 206 6.89 9.63 12.05
C GLU A 206 5.66 10.13 11.31
N LEU A 207 4.48 9.56 11.54
CA LEU A 207 3.25 9.87 10.81
C LEU A 207 2.88 11.36 10.88
N THR A 208 3.22 12.02 11.98
CA THR A 208 2.91 13.43 12.22
C THR A 208 4.08 14.37 11.92
N THR A 209 5.12 13.89 11.25
CA THR A 209 6.29 14.69 10.88
C THR A 209 6.30 15.05 9.39
N ARG A 210 6.99 16.11 9.03
CA ARG A 210 7.17 16.51 7.62
C ARG A 210 8.02 15.51 6.82
N SER A 211 8.79 14.64 7.49
CA SER A 211 9.60 13.61 6.84
C SER A 211 8.76 12.47 6.25
N LEU A 212 7.53 12.24 6.75
CA LEU A 212 6.68 11.13 6.31
C LEU A 212 6.55 11.04 4.78
N LEU A 213 6.27 12.17 4.12
CA LEU A 213 6.16 12.21 2.66
C LEU A 213 7.46 11.78 1.98
N THR A 214 8.60 12.29 2.47
CA THR A 214 9.92 11.96 1.90
C THR A 214 10.29 10.50 2.15
N THR A 215 10.06 9.99 3.37
CA THR A 215 10.28 8.59 3.73
C THR A 215 9.45 7.66 2.85
N THR A 216 8.15 7.92 2.72
CA THR A 216 7.25 7.13 1.89
C THR A 216 7.64 7.17 0.40
N THR A 217 7.98 8.36 -0.12
CA THR A 217 8.43 8.50 -1.51
C THR A 217 9.72 7.72 -1.77
N LYS A 218 10.69 7.78 -0.86
CA LYS A 218 11.95 7.01 -0.97
C LYS A 218 11.70 5.49 -0.91
N ALA A 219 10.77 5.04 -0.06
CA ALA A 219 10.37 3.64 -0.01
C ALA A 219 9.79 3.20 -1.35
N PHE A 220 8.87 3.95 -1.94
CA PHE A 220 8.31 3.65 -3.25
C PHE A 220 9.37 3.64 -4.37
N GLN A 221 10.30 4.59 -4.36
CA GLN A 221 11.44 4.58 -5.30
C GLN A 221 12.31 3.33 -5.17
N THR A 222 12.48 2.84 -3.95
CA THR A 222 13.22 1.59 -3.68
C THR A 222 12.48 0.37 -4.20
N LEU A 223 11.14 0.41 -4.18
CA LEU A 223 10.27 -0.68 -4.61
C LEU A 223 10.10 -0.73 -6.15
N LEU A 224 10.30 0.38 -6.85
CA LEU A 224 10.05 0.51 -8.29
C LEU A 224 10.67 -0.62 -9.13
N PRO A 225 11.94 -1.05 -8.94
CA PRO A 225 12.50 -2.15 -9.71
C PRO A 225 11.73 -3.47 -9.53
N LEU A 226 11.25 -3.77 -8.31
CA LEU A 226 10.43 -4.95 -8.04
C LEU A 226 9.07 -4.84 -8.74
N ILE A 227 8.40 -3.70 -8.65
CA ILE A 227 7.11 -3.46 -9.32
C ILE A 227 7.24 -3.63 -10.83
N THR A 228 8.30 -3.06 -11.42
CA THR A 228 8.58 -3.17 -12.86
C THR A 228 8.81 -4.63 -13.27
N PHE A 229 9.61 -5.37 -12.51
CA PHE A 229 9.87 -6.79 -12.75
C PHE A 229 8.56 -7.60 -12.73
N LEU A 230 7.76 -7.46 -11.67
CA LEU A 230 6.51 -8.21 -11.50
C LEU A 230 5.49 -7.88 -12.60
N ASN A 231 5.42 -6.63 -13.04
CA ASN A 231 4.44 -6.19 -14.03
C ASN A 231 4.81 -6.59 -15.46
N ARG A 232 6.08 -6.82 -15.76
CA ARG A 232 6.54 -7.22 -17.09
C ARG A 232 5.82 -8.46 -17.59
N SER A 233 5.65 -9.47 -16.75
CA SER A 233 4.99 -10.72 -17.12
C SER A 233 3.45 -10.64 -17.15
N ILE A 234 2.85 -9.67 -16.45
CA ILE A 234 1.40 -9.55 -16.34
C ILE A 234 0.83 -8.69 -17.47
N SER A 235 1.60 -7.70 -17.93
CA SER A 235 1.16 -6.71 -18.92
C SER A 235 1.25 -7.21 -20.37
N GLU A 236 1.84 -8.38 -20.58
CA GLU A 236 1.85 -9.11 -21.85
C GLU A 236 0.65 -10.09 -21.89
#